data_8435bed4500477536a3898f9766e0bf5
#
_entry.id   8435bed4500477536a3898f9766e0bf5
#
_cell.length_a   1.000
_cell.length_b   1.000
_cell.length_c   1.000
_cell.angle_alpha   90.00
_cell.angle_beta   90.00
_cell.angle_gamma   90.00
#
_symmetry.space_group_name_H-M   'P 1'
#
loop_
_entity.id
_entity.type
_entity.pdbx_description
1 polymer ?
#
loop_
_entity_poly.entity_id
_entity_poly.type
_entity_poly.pdbx_seq_one_letter_code
_entity_poly.pdbx_strand_id
1 'polypeptide(L)'
;MRRIRLVAASVMGAMALALSSAESAVAAEGTLTVGLTTHTNPSGCYTSNIWPMLVANNTNQVATAFTLPNCQGQRIGQVGPNESNVFEFASSVSIP
;
A
#
# COMPACT_ATOMS: atom_id res chain seq x y z
N MET A 1 -18.66 -34.17 -29.81
CA MET A 1 -19.18 -33.07 -30.23
C MET A 1 -19.59 -32.16 -29.19
N ARG A 2 -20.36 -32.44 -28.35
CA ARG A 2 -20.75 -31.47 -27.46
C ARG A 2 -19.68 -31.02 -26.58
N ARG A 3 -18.72 -31.72 -26.29
CA ARG A 3 -17.72 -31.24 -25.41
C ARG A 3 -16.98 -30.08 -25.90
N ILE A 4 -17.04 -29.81 -27.10
CA ILE A 4 -16.31 -28.68 -27.58
C ILE A 4 -16.73 -27.38 -27.02
N ARG A 5 -17.96 -27.22 -26.73
CA ARG A 5 -18.36 -25.95 -26.20
C ARG A 5 -17.88 -25.71 -24.83
N LEU A 6 -17.57 -26.71 -24.11
CA LEU A 6 -17.10 -26.49 -22.77
C LEU A 6 -15.84 -25.71 -22.70
N VAL A 7 -15.04 -25.85 -23.73
CA VAL A 7 -13.79 -25.19 -23.75
C VAL A 7 -13.93 -23.69 -23.77
N ALA A 8 -14.89 -23.23 -24.48
CA ALA A 8 -15.06 -21.79 -24.58
C ALA A 8 -15.36 -21.18 -23.24
N ALA A 9 -16.08 -21.86 -22.43
CA ALA A 9 -16.43 -21.33 -21.15
C ALA A 9 -15.23 -21.12 -20.26
N SER A 10 -14.27 -22.01 -20.36
CA SER A 10 -13.11 -21.85 -19.51
C SER A 10 -12.32 -20.63 -19.84
N VAL A 11 -12.25 -20.30 -21.07
CA VAL A 11 -11.47 -19.14 -21.46
C VAL A 11 -12.02 -17.86 -20.87
N MET A 12 -13.29 -17.75 -20.80
CA MET A 12 -13.87 -16.56 -20.26
C MET A 12 -13.60 -16.41 -18.80
N GLY A 13 -13.51 -17.49 -18.09
CA GLY A 13 -13.20 -17.39 -16.68
C GLY A 13 -11.83 -16.79 -16.44
N ALA A 14 -10.89 -17.13 -17.28
CA ALA A 14 -9.55 -16.61 -17.08
C ALA A 14 -9.51 -15.11 -17.26
N MET A 15 -10.26 -14.58 -18.16
CA MET A 15 -10.25 -13.15 -18.36
C MET A 15 -10.84 -12.41 -17.20
N ALA A 16 -11.83 -12.98 -16.59
CA ALA A 16 -12.43 -12.32 -15.45
C ALA A 16 -11.44 -12.17 -14.31
N LEU A 17 -10.57 -13.14 -14.14
CA LEU A 17 -9.59 -13.04 -13.08
C LEU A 17 -8.61 -11.91 -13.32
N ALA A 18 -8.22 -11.72 -14.54
CA ALA A 18 -7.30 -10.63 -14.82
C ALA A 18 -7.91 -9.30 -14.50
N LEU A 19 -9.16 -9.13 -14.74
CA LEU A 19 -9.82 -7.88 -14.43
C LEU A 19 -9.90 -7.64 -12.94
N SER A 20 -10.14 -8.68 -12.16
CA SER A 20 -10.22 -8.51 -10.73
C SER A 20 -8.94 -8.01 -10.15
N SER A 21 -7.83 -8.54 -10.60
CA SER A 21 -6.57 -8.12 -10.01
C SER A 21 -6.26 -6.68 -10.32
N ALA A 22 -6.75 -6.16 -11.42
CA ALA A 22 -6.46 -4.79 -11.77
C ALA A 22 -7.19 -3.81 -10.86
N GLU A 23 -8.22 -4.25 -10.17
CA GLU A 23 -8.97 -3.35 -9.33
C GLU A 23 -8.46 -3.23 -7.93
N SER A 24 -7.42 -3.97 -7.58
CA SER A 24 -6.97 -3.99 -6.20
C SER A 24 -6.20 -2.75 -5.78
N ALA A 25 -5.73 -1.96 -6.71
CA ALA A 25 -4.91 -0.80 -6.37
C ALA A 25 -5.80 0.43 -6.24
N VAL A 26 -6.10 0.82 -5.02
CA VAL A 26 -6.90 2.00 -4.74
C VAL A 26 -5.99 3.06 -4.15
N ALA A 27 -5.97 4.24 -4.75
CA ALA A 27 -5.12 5.31 -4.29
C ALA A 27 -5.60 5.86 -2.96
N ALA A 28 -4.66 6.30 -2.14
CA ALA A 28 -4.97 6.87 -0.84
C ALA A 28 -5.47 8.30 -1.02
N GLU A 29 -6.45 8.66 -0.20
CA GLU A 29 -6.96 10.02 -0.15
C GLU A 29 -6.84 10.54 1.25
N GLY A 30 -6.38 11.77 1.39
CA GLY A 30 -6.18 12.39 2.67
C GLY A 30 -4.72 12.79 2.83
N THR A 31 -4.22 12.82 4.07
CA THR A 31 -2.84 13.23 4.32
C THR A 31 -2.09 12.17 5.09
N LEU A 32 -0.82 12.04 4.77
CA LEU A 32 0.11 11.15 5.47
C LEU A 32 1.32 11.98 5.89
N THR A 33 1.61 12.01 7.18
CA THR A 33 2.80 12.65 7.68
C THR A 33 3.85 11.60 7.97
N VAL A 34 5.03 11.79 7.39
CA VAL A 34 6.17 10.91 7.60
C VAL A 34 7.30 11.77 8.10
N GLY A 35 7.71 11.54 9.36
CA GLY A 35 8.66 12.42 9.99
C GLY A 35 8.08 13.80 10.16
N LEU A 36 8.65 14.78 9.48
CA LEU A 36 8.18 16.16 9.55
C LEU A 36 7.45 16.62 8.29
N THR A 37 7.27 15.74 7.33
CA THR A 37 6.71 16.12 6.03
C THR A 37 5.31 15.53 5.85
N THR A 38 4.38 16.36 5.41
CA THR A 38 3.01 15.92 5.16
C THR A 38 2.76 15.83 3.66
N HIS A 39 2.20 14.71 3.24
CA HIS A 39 1.90 14.42 1.84
C HIS A 39 0.40 14.34 1.64
N THR A 40 -0.13 15.03 0.64
CA THR A 40 -1.55 15.00 0.33
C THR A 40 -1.81 13.98 -0.76
N ASN A 41 -2.80 13.14 -0.55
CA ASN A 41 -3.15 12.05 -1.47
C ASN A 41 -1.91 11.23 -1.80
N PRO A 42 -1.26 10.68 -0.77
CA PRO A 42 0.04 10.04 -0.94
C PRO A 42 -0.05 8.76 -1.74
N SER A 43 1.03 8.41 -2.42
CA SER A 43 1.13 7.18 -3.17
C SER A 43 2.60 6.80 -3.28
N GLY A 44 2.92 5.56 -3.00
CA GLY A 44 4.28 5.08 -3.17
C GLY A 44 5.06 5.04 -1.87
N CYS A 45 6.31 5.42 -1.92
CA CYS A 45 7.23 5.26 -0.81
C CYS A 45 7.78 6.61 -0.37
N TYR A 46 7.82 6.83 0.94
CA TYR A 46 8.33 8.06 1.53
C TYR A 46 9.36 7.73 2.59
N THR A 47 10.54 8.33 2.48
CA THR A 47 11.64 8.08 3.41
C THR A 47 11.71 9.24 4.40
N SER A 48 11.88 8.91 5.68
CA SER A 48 11.97 9.90 6.73
C SER A 48 13.39 10.39 6.88
N ASN A 49 13.54 11.67 7.24
CA ASN A 49 14.84 12.25 7.52
C ASN A 49 15.17 12.30 8.99
N ILE A 50 14.24 11.91 9.84
CA ILE A 50 14.44 12.04 11.27
C ILE A 50 14.14 10.74 11.99
N TRP A 51 14.71 10.58 13.16
CA TRP A 51 14.44 9.49 14.08
C TRP A 51 14.09 10.06 15.43
N PRO A 52 13.15 9.43 16.11
CA PRO A 52 12.29 8.35 15.64
C PRO A 52 11.36 8.84 14.53
N MET A 53 10.87 7.90 13.73
CA MET A 53 10.02 8.26 12.61
C MET A 53 8.56 8.31 13.06
N LEU A 54 7.97 9.49 12.96
CA LEU A 54 6.55 9.64 13.24
C LEU A 54 5.77 9.36 11.96
N VAL A 55 4.69 8.59 12.09
CA VAL A 55 3.78 8.34 10.98
C VAL A 55 2.37 8.68 11.46
N ALA A 56 1.77 9.67 10.83
CA ALA A 56 0.38 10.03 11.11
C ALA A 56 -0.42 9.82 9.83
N ASN A 57 -1.32 8.85 9.87
CA ASN A 57 -2.06 8.43 8.68
C ASN A 57 -3.50 8.92 8.75
N ASN A 58 -3.78 10.00 8.04
CA ASN A 58 -5.13 10.53 7.91
C ASN A 58 -5.66 10.27 6.50
N THR A 59 -5.35 9.10 5.97
CA THR A 59 -5.86 8.66 4.67
C THR A 59 -6.85 7.52 4.86
N ASN A 60 -7.40 7.05 3.77
CA ASN A 60 -8.30 5.91 3.78
C ASN A 60 -7.60 4.58 3.47
N GLN A 61 -6.27 4.55 3.49
CA GLN A 61 -5.50 3.34 3.20
C GLN A 61 -4.52 3.06 4.33
N VAL A 62 -4.01 1.83 4.37
CA VAL A 62 -3.05 1.43 5.39
C VAL A 62 -1.63 1.76 4.93
N ALA A 63 -0.85 2.34 5.82
CA ALA A 63 0.56 2.61 5.57
C ALA A 63 1.41 1.54 6.23
N THR A 64 2.51 1.16 5.58
CA THR A 64 3.41 0.11 6.08
C THR A 64 4.80 0.68 6.28
N ALA A 65 5.38 0.42 7.45
CA ALA A 65 6.70 0.94 7.81
C ALA A 65 7.81 -0.08 7.56
N PHE A 66 8.95 0.40 7.08
CA PHE A 66 10.10 -0.44 6.72
C PHE A 66 11.35 0.02 7.44
N THR A 67 12.28 -0.92 7.67
CA THR A 67 13.50 -0.62 8.41
C THR A 67 14.51 0.21 7.62
N LEU A 68 14.50 0.12 6.30
CA LEU A 68 15.48 0.80 5.46
C LEU A 68 14.81 1.85 4.60
N PRO A 69 15.57 2.80 4.05
CA PRO A 69 15.01 3.78 3.13
C PRO A 69 14.43 3.13 1.89
N ASN A 70 13.58 3.84 1.21
CA ASN A 70 12.99 3.43 -0.06
C ASN A 70 12.15 2.17 0.06
N CYS A 71 11.52 1.98 1.22
CA CYS A 71 10.60 0.87 1.49
C CYS A 71 11.27 -0.48 1.30
N GLN A 72 12.48 -0.57 1.80
CA GLN A 72 13.26 -1.80 1.74
C GLN A 72 13.50 -2.33 3.14
N GLY A 73 14.09 -3.52 3.22
CA GLY A 73 14.31 -4.16 4.49
C GLY A 73 13.06 -4.85 4.97
N GLN A 74 12.89 -4.90 6.28
CA GLN A 74 11.77 -5.62 6.88
C GLN A 74 10.59 -4.70 7.13
N ARG A 75 9.40 -5.23 6.97
CA ARG A 75 8.20 -4.53 7.41
C ARG A 75 8.11 -4.68 8.91
N ILE A 76 8.00 -3.57 9.62
CA ILE A 76 7.99 -3.60 11.06
C ILE A 76 6.70 -3.11 11.68
N GLY A 77 5.76 -2.64 10.89
CA GLY A 77 4.48 -2.24 11.42
C GLY A 77 3.59 -1.62 10.38
N GLN A 78 2.36 -1.39 10.76
CA GLN A 78 1.37 -0.75 9.90
C GLN A 78 0.65 0.31 10.69
N VAL A 79 0.22 1.37 9.99
CA VAL A 79 -0.56 2.45 10.57
C VAL A 79 -1.84 2.54 9.76
N GLY A 80 -2.96 2.24 10.39
CA GLY A 80 -4.25 2.26 9.71
C GLY A 80 -4.79 3.66 9.53
N PRO A 81 -5.93 3.79 8.86
CA PRO A 81 -6.58 5.09 8.69
C PRO A 81 -6.87 5.73 10.03
N ASN A 82 -6.57 7.02 10.12
CA ASN A 82 -6.78 7.83 11.32
C ASN A 82 -5.98 7.36 12.53
N GLU A 83 -4.85 6.71 12.29
CA GLU A 83 -3.95 6.27 13.34
C GLU A 83 -2.61 6.96 13.20
N SER A 84 -1.87 7.00 14.32
CA SER A 84 -0.52 7.53 14.35
C SER A 84 0.35 6.62 15.16
N ASN A 85 1.62 6.52 14.79
CA ASN A 85 2.57 5.73 15.54
C ASN A 85 3.97 6.31 15.38
N VAL A 86 4.86 5.96 16.31
CA VAL A 86 6.25 6.38 16.25
C VAL A 86 7.10 5.12 16.19
N PHE A 87 7.99 5.06 15.22
CA PHE A 87 8.86 3.90 15.01
C PHE A 87 10.30 4.31 15.24
N GLU A 88 10.98 3.63 16.17
CA GLU A 88 12.37 3.97 16.45
C GLU A 88 13.31 3.40 15.42
N PHE A 89 12.94 2.31 14.78
CA PHE A 89 13.85 1.63 13.86
C PHE A 89 13.35 1.62 12.43
N ALA A 90 12.39 2.46 12.10
CA ALA A 90 11.89 2.55 10.74
C ALA A 90 12.51 3.72 10.02
N SER A 91 12.66 3.59 8.71
CA SER A 91 13.23 4.65 7.88
C SER A 91 12.30 5.07 6.76
N SER A 92 11.32 4.28 6.40
CA SER A 92 10.43 4.63 5.29
C SER A 92 9.07 4.00 5.45
N VAL A 93 8.11 4.51 4.66
CA VAL A 93 6.71 4.11 4.72
C VAL A 93 6.18 3.98 3.31
N SER A 94 5.40 2.93 3.05
CA SER A 94 4.72 2.79 1.77
C SER A 94 3.21 2.87 1.96
N ILE A 95 2.53 3.39 0.94
CA ILE A 95 1.08 3.48 0.94
C ILE A 95 0.61 3.31 -0.50
N PRO A 96 -0.52 2.65 -0.73
CA PRO A 96 -1.01 2.38 -2.09
C PRO A 96 -1.24 3.60 -2.94
#